data_6a1828d9418639aa77fcbb239326c518
#
_entry.id   6a1828d9418639aa77fcbb239326c518
#
_cell.length_a   1.000
_cell.length_b   1.000
_cell.length_c   1.000
_cell.angle_alpha   90.00
_cell.angle_beta   90.00
_cell.angle_gamma   90.00
#
_symmetry.space_group_name_H-M   'P 1'
#
loop_
_entity.id
_entity.type
_entity.pdbx_description
1 polymer ?
#
loop_
_entity_poly.entity_id
_entity_poly.type
_entity_poly.pdbx_seq_one_letter_code
_entity_poly.pdbx_strand_id
1 'polypeptide(L)'
;MKFFIDTANLDQIREAHDLGVLDGVTTNPSLMAKEGIKGVENQRRHYVEICNIVQGDVSAEVIATDYEGMVREGKELAALNPHIVVKVPCIADGIKAIKHFSGKGIRTNCTLVFSTGQALLAAKAGATYVSPFVGRLDDICEDGVGLVADIVRMYRFYNYPTQVLAASIRSSKHIMECVEAGADVATCPLSAIKGLMNHPLTDAGLKKFLEDYKKVNE
;
A
#
# COMPACT_ATOMS: atom_id res chain seq x y z
N MET A 1 8.50 9.45 2.27
CA MET A 1 7.75 8.20 1.99
C MET A 1 6.31 8.37 2.44
N LYS A 2 5.34 7.94 1.65
CA LYS A 2 3.93 7.90 2.04
C LYS A 2 3.63 6.67 2.88
N PHE A 3 2.69 6.79 3.82
CA PHE A 3 2.16 5.65 4.56
C PHE A 3 0.77 5.26 4.07
N PHE A 4 0.64 4.02 3.64
CA PHE A 4 -0.65 3.39 3.38
C PHE A 4 -0.91 2.34 4.47
N ILE A 5 -2.18 2.12 4.82
CA ILE A 5 -2.56 1.02 5.68
C ILE A 5 -3.05 -0.16 4.84
N ASP A 6 -2.59 -1.38 5.16
CA ASP A 6 -2.97 -2.62 4.46
C ASP A 6 -4.07 -3.34 5.23
N THR A 7 -5.30 -2.93 5.02
CA THR A 7 -6.48 -3.48 5.72
C THR A 7 -7.78 -3.14 5.00
N ALA A 8 -8.83 -3.94 5.23
CA ALA A 8 -10.21 -3.61 4.88
C ALA A 8 -11.06 -3.25 6.12
N ASN A 9 -10.47 -3.24 7.32
CA ASN A 9 -11.16 -2.91 8.56
C ASN A 9 -11.31 -1.39 8.71
N LEU A 10 -12.54 -0.89 8.71
CA LEU A 10 -12.83 0.55 8.75
C LEU A 10 -12.37 1.22 10.05
N ASP A 11 -12.42 0.52 11.18
CA ASP A 11 -12.02 1.10 12.45
C ASP A 11 -10.49 1.28 12.50
N GLN A 12 -9.73 0.31 11.97
CA GLN A 12 -8.27 0.46 11.82
C GLN A 12 -7.91 1.60 10.86
N ILE A 13 -8.69 1.79 9.78
CA ILE A 13 -8.48 2.89 8.83
C ILE A 13 -8.76 4.23 9.51
N ARG A 14 -9.87 4.36 10.27
CA ARG A 14 -10.18 5.57 11.05
C ARG A 14 -9.09 5.87 12.06
N GLU A 15 -8.65 4.88 12.84
CA GLU A 15 -7.59 5.04 13.83
C GLU A 15 -6.27 5.52 13.17
N ALA A 16 -5.88 4.93 12.03
CA ALA A 16 -4.70 5.37 11.30
C ALA A 16 -4.86 6.78 10.72
N HIS A 17 -6.06 7.13 10.24
CA HIS A 17 -6.37 8.46 9.71
C HIS A 17 -6.31 9.53 10.82
N ASP A 18 -6.83 9.23 12.01
CA ASP A 18 -6.82 10.13 13.17
C ASP A 18 -5.40 10.43 13.70
N LEU A 19 -4.42 9.54 13.43
CA LEU A 19 -3.00 9.82 13.68
C LEU A 19 -2.44 10.95 12.80
N GLY A 20 -3.12 11.32 11.71
CA GLY A 20 -2.72 12.39 10.80
C GLY A 20 -1.52 12.06 9.90
N VAL A 21 -1.16 10.78 9.77
CA VAL A 21 0.01 10.33 8.97
C VAL A 21 -0.37 9.38 7.82
N LEU A 22 -1.66 9.16 7.59
CA LEU A 22 -2.15 8.22 6.59
C LEU A 22 -2.36 8.90 5.23
N ASP A 23 -1.74 8.38 4.17
CA ASP A 23 -1.82 8.90 2.81
C ASP A 23 -2.73 8.04 1.89
N GLY A 24 -3.05 6.81 2.29
CA GLY A 24 -3.85 5.92 1.47
C GLY A 24 -4.09 4.54 2.09
N VAL A 25 -4.76 3.68 1.33
CA VAL A 25 -5.14 2.32 1.77
C VAL A 25 -4.85 1.32 0.66
N THR A 26 -4.30 0.17 1.00
CA THR A 26 -4.35 -0.99 0.12
C THR A 26 -5.28 -2.04 0.70
N THR A 27 -6.03 -2.67 -0.20
CA THR A 27 -6.86 -3.81 0.12
C THR A 27 -6.51 -5.00 -0.80
N ASN A 28 -7.08 -6.14 -0.51
CA ASN A 28 -7.04 -7.30 -1.38
C ASN A 28 -8.22 -8.23 -1.03
N PRO A 29 -8.51 -9.26 -1.87
CA PRO A 29 -9.63 -10.18 -1.63
C PRO A 29 -9.58 -10.88 -0.27
N SER A 30 -8.39 -11.21 0.22
CA SER A 30 -8.22 -11.89 1.52
C SER A 30 -8.56 -10.96 2.69
N LEU A 31 -8.20 -9.68 2.61
CA LEU A 31 -8.55 -8.69 3.63
C LEU A 31 -10.06 -8.43 3.65
N MET A 32 -10.70 -8.30 2.48
CA MET A 32 -12.15 -8.18 2.36
C MET A 32 -12.89 -9.40 2.94
N ALA A 33 -12.39 -10.60 2.65
CA ALA A 33 -12.95 -11.84 3.18
C ALA A 33 -12.83 -11.92 4.71
N LYS A 34 -11.72 -11.48 5.28
CA LYS A 34 -11.47 -11.44 6.73
C LYS A 34 -12.47 -10.54 7.47
N GLU A 35 -12.87 -9.43 6.85
CA GLU A 35 -13.91 -8.53 7.38
C GLU A 35 -15.33 -9.02 7.08
N GLY A 36 -15.49 -10.20 6.48
CA GLY A 36 -16.81 -10.78 6.19
C GLY A 36 -17.58 -10.06 5.07
N ILE A 37 -16.89 -9.25 4.23
CA ILE A 37 -17.52 -8.48 3.16
C ILE A 37 -17.73 -9.40 1.96
N LYS A 38 -18.99 -9.82 1.77
CA LYS A 38 -19.40 -10.75 0.72
C LYS A 38 -20.25 -10.06 -0.35
N GLY A 39 -20.04 -10.47 -1.59
CA GLY A 39 -20.79 -10.00 -2.75
C GLY A 39 -20.23 -8.69 -3.33
N VAL A 40 -20.30 -8.58 -4.66
CA VAL A 40 -19.68 -7.49 -5.44
C VAL A 40 -20.20 -6.12 -5.00
N GLU A 41 -21.51 -5.98 -4.79
CA GLU A 41 -22.09 -4.69 -4.40
C GLU A 41 -21.69 -4.25 -2.99
N ASN A 42 -21.52 -5.19 -2.05
CA ASN A 42 -21.02 -4.88 -0.71
C ASN A 42 -19.55 -4.45 -0.76
N GLN A 43 -18.73 -5.13 -1.57
CA GLN A 43 -17.34 -4.74 -1.78
C GLN A 43 -17.21 -3.34 -2.40
N ARG A 44 -18.04 -3.03 -3.42
CA ARG A 44 -18.07 -1.70 -4.05
C ARG A 44 -18.42 -0.60 -3.04
N ARG A 45 -19.49 -0.81 -2.26
CA ARG A 45 -19.87 0.15 -1.19
C ARG A 45 -18.75 0.34 -0.17
N HIS A 46 -18.09 -0.74 0.21
CA HIS A 46 -16.98 -0.71 1.15
C HIS A 46 -15.78 0.09 0.63
N TYR A 47 -15.41 -0.06 -0.66
CA TYR A 47 -14.39 0.77 -1.28
C TYR A 47 -14.74 2.26 -1.24
N VAL A 48 -15.99 2.61 -1.54
CA VAL A 48 -16.46 4.01 -1.48
C VAL A 48 -16.37 4.55 -0.04
N GLU A 49 -16.74 3.74 0.95
CA GLU A 49 -16.63 4.13 2.37
C GLU A 49 -15.17 4.38 2.77
N ILE A 50 -14.24 3.50 2.37
CA ILE A 50 -12.80 3.72 2.60
C ILE A 50 -12.33 5.04 1.95
N CYS A 51 -12.72 5.30 0.70
CA CYS A 51 -12.36 6.54 0.01
C CYS A 51 -12.88 7.79 0.73
N ASN A 52 -14.08 7.72 1.31
CA ASN A 52 -14.68 8.84 2.05
C ASN A 52 -13.95 9.13 3.38
N ILE A 53 -13.36 8.09 4.01
CA ILE A 53 -12.58 8.26 5.25
C ILE A 53 -11.23 8.90 4.93
N VAL A 54 -10.48 8.33 3.99
CA VAL A 54 -9.06 8.67 3.79
C VAL A 54 -8.84 9.85 2.88
N GLN A 55 -9.70 10.06 1.88
CA GLN A 55 -9.53 11.08 0.83
C GLN A 55 -8.15 11.02 0.14
N GLY A 56 -7.58 9.82 0.09
CA GLY A 56 -6.29 9.47 -0.51
C GLY A 56 -6.41 8.23 -1.38
N ASP A 57 -5.33 7.78 -1.97
CA ASP A 57 -5.34 6.65 -2.89
C ASP A 57 -5.78 5.34 -2.22
N VAL A 58 -6.75 4.65 -2.83
CA VAL A 58 -7.30 3.37 -2.36
C VAL A 58 -7.13 2.31 -3.44
N SER A 59 -6.27 1.32 -3.17
CA SER A 59 -6.05 0.20 -4.10
C SER A 59 -7.18 -0.82 -3.99
N ALA A 60 -7.97 -0.95 -5.07
CA ALA A 60 -9.05 -1.92 -5.23
C ALA A 60 -8.68 -2.97 -6.28
N GLU A 61 -8.64 -4.24 -5.89
CA GLU A 61 -8.07 -5.32 -6.70
C GLU A 61 -9.12 -6.00 -7.58
N VAL A 62 -8.79 -6.21 -8.87
CA VAL A 62 -9.56 -7.03 -9.80
C VAL A 62 -9.43 -8.52 -9.44
N ILE A 63 -10.45 -9.30 -9.74
CA ILE A 63 -10.49 -10.76 -9.47
C ILE A 63 -10.26 -11.56 -10.75
N ALA A 64 -10.67 -11.03 -11.90
CA ALA A 64 -10.43 -11.68 -13.19
C ALA A 64 -8.93 -11.91 -13.42
N THR A 65 -8.61 -13.00 -14.12
CA THR A 65 -7.24 -13.39 -14.47
C THR A 65 -6.96 -13.30 -15.96
N ASP A 66 -7.98 -12.99 -16.78
CA ASP A 66 -7.88 -12.70 -18.21
C ASP A 66 -7.99 -11.20 -18.49
N TYR A 67 -7.47 -10.78 -19.64
CA TYR A 67 -7.41 -9.36 -20.02
C TYR A 67 -8.77 -8.69 -20.10
N GLU A 68 -9.77 -9.31 -20.73
CA GLU A 68 -11.10 -8.73 -20.95
C GLU A 68 -11.83 -8.55 -19.60
N GLY A 69 -11.73 -9.56 -18.73
CA GLY A 69 -12.29 -9.54 -17.38
C GLY A 69 -11.65 -8.43 -16.54
N MET A 70 -10.31 -8.34 -16.53
CA MET A 70 -9.58 -7.29 -15.81
C MET A 70 -9.97 -5.89 -16.30
N VAL A 71 -10.08 -5.69 -17.61
CA VAL A 71 -10.46 -4.39 -18.19
C VAL A 71 -11.89 -4.01 -17.81
N ARG A 72 -12.82 -4.95 -17.83
CA ARG A 72 -14.21 -4.72 -17.40
C ARG A 72 -14.28 -4.34 -15.93
N GLU A 73 -13.74 -5.21 -15.05
CA GLU A 73 -13.76 -4.98 -13.60
C GLU A 73 -13.02 -3.71 -13.20
N GLY A 74 -11.84 -3.46 -13.79
CA GLY A 74 -11.05 -2.28 -13.46
C GLY A 74 -11.71 -0.97 -13.85
N LYS A 75 -12.47 -0.92 -14.97
CA LYS A 75 -13.29 0.26 -15.33
C LYS A 75 -14.42 0.48 -14.33
N GLU A 76 -15.08 -0.60 -13.89
CA GLU A 76 -16.15 -0.53 -12.91
C GLU A 76 -15.61 -0.02 -11.56
N LEU A 77 -14.45 -0.54 -11.10
CA LEU A 77 -13.81 -0.08 -9.88
C LEU A 77 -13.39 1.40 -9.98
N ALA A 78 -12.71 1.79 -11.06
CA ALA A 78 -12.26 3.17 -11.26
C ALA A 78 -13.41 4.18 -11.30
N ALA A 79 -14.60 3.76 -11.72
CA ALA A 79 -15.79 4.62 -11.76
C ALA A 79 -16.44 4.87 -10.39
N LEU A 80 -16.06 4.10 -9.35
CA LEU A 80 -16.66 4.22 -8.01
C LEU A 80 -16.27 5.53 -7.30
N ASN A 81 -15.01 5.94 -7.43
CA ASN A 81 -14.47 7.12 -6.75
C ASN A 81 -13.14 7.56 -7.40
N PRO A 82 -12.83 8.85 -7.52
CA PRO A 82 -11.58 9.33 -8.09
C PRO A 82 -10.32 8.91 -7.33
N HIS A 83 -10.43 8.50 -6.08
CA HIS A 83 -9.33 7.99 -5.28
C HIS A 83 -9.00 6.51 -5.55
N ILE A 84 -9.82 5.79 -6.31
CA ILE A 84 -9.54 4.40 -6.65
C ILE A 84 -8.33 4.28 -7.57
N VAL A 85 -7.43 3.39 -7.16
CA VAL A 85 -6.30 2.89 -7.94
C VAL A 85 -6.55 1.41 -8.21
N VAL A 86 -6.72 1.04 -9.47
CA VAL A 86 -7.06 -0.34 -9.86
C VAL A 86 -5.84 -1.24 -9.62
N LYS A 87 -5.97 -2.21 -8.73
CA LYS A 87 -4.89 -3.13 -8.40
C LYS A 87 -4.97 -4.37 -9.29
N VAL A 88 -3.86 -4.67 -9.97
CA VAL A 88 -3.80 -5.67 -11.06
C VAL A 88 -2.59 -6.58 -10.82
N PRO A 89 -2.74 -7.93 -10.89
CA PRO A 89 -1.62 -8.85 -10.68
C PRO A 89 -0.59 -8.78 -11.81
N CYS A 90 0.68 -9.00 -11.48
CA CYS A 90 1.80 -8.99 -12.42
C CYS A 90 1.88 -10.28 -13.24
N ILE A 91 0.89 -10.47 -14.11
CA ILE A 91 0.83 -11.54 -15.12
C ILE A 91 0.73 -10.95 -16.53
N ALA A 92 0.88 -11.76 -17.57
CA ALA A 92 0.89 -11.26 -18.95
C ALA A 92 -0.34 -10.41 -19.29
N ASP A 93 -1.55 -10.88 -18.96
CA ASP A 93 -2.80 -10.16 -19.20
C ASP A 93 -2.94 -8.95 -18.26
N GLY A 94 -2.39 -9.03 -17.05
CA GLY A 94 -2.30 -7.89 -16.13
C GLY A 94 -1.44 -6.74 -16.68
N ILE A 95 -0.29 -7.04 -17.27
CA ILE A 95 0.57 -6.03 -17.92
C ILE A 95 -0.15 -5.38 -19.12
N LYS A 96 -0.88 -6.17 -19.92
CA LYS A 96 -1.72 -5.62 -21.01
C LYS A 96 -2.83 -4.72 -20.47
N ALA A 97 -3.50 -5.13 -19.39
CA ALA A 97 -4.55 -4.34 -18.74
C ALA A 97 -4.00 -3.03 -18.16
N ILE A 98 -2.85 -3.04 -17.49
CA ILE A 98 -2.17 -1.84 -17.00
C ILE A 98 -1.87 -0.88 -18.15
N LYS A 99 -1.36 -1.38 -19.28
CA LYS A 99 -1.11 -0.55 -20.48
C LYS A 99 -2.40 0.07 -21.02
N HIS A 100 -3.50 -0.71 -21.05
CA HIS A 100 -4.81 -0.21 -21.45
C HIS A 100 -5.30 0.92 -20.52
N PHE A 101 -5.21 0.71 -19.21
CA PHE A 101 -5.65 1.67 -18.21
C PHE A 101 -4.82 2.96 -18.24
N SER A 102 -3.51 2.84 -18.34
CA SER A 102 -2.60 3.99 -18.48
C SER A 102 -2.97 4.87 -19.67
N GLY A 103 -3.29 4.26 -20.83
CA GLY A 103 -3.74 4.97 -22.02
C GLY A 103 -5.12 5.65 -21.89
N LYS A 104 -5.87 5.35 -20.82
CA LYS A 104 -7.18 5.92 -20.48
C LYS A 104 -7.14 6.84 -19.27
N GLY A 105 -5.96 7.11 -18.71
CA GLY A 105 -5.81 7.93 -17.51
C GLY A 105 -6.30 7.24 -16.22
N ILE A 106 -6.55 5.92 -16.24
CA ILE A 106 -6.92 5.14 -15.05
C ILE A 106 -5.64 4.72 -14.34
N ARG A 107 -5.53 5.09 -13.06
CA ARG A 107 -4.37 4.77 -12.22
C ARG A 107 -4.36 3.30 -11.82
N THR A 108 -3.17 2.70 -11.81
CA THR A 108 -3.03 1.28 -11.49
C THR A 108 -1.94 1.01 -10.47
N ASN A 109 -2.12 -0.07 -9.68
CA ASN A 109 -1.13 -0.64 -8.79
C ASN A 109 -0.82 -2.08 -9.25
N CYS A 110 0.37 -2.31 -9.80
CA CYS A 110 0.81 -3.64 -10.19
C CYS A 110 1.22 -4.44 -8.96
N THR A 111 0.46 -5.48 -8.62
CA THR A 111 0.67 -6.30 -7.41
C THR A 111 1.28 -7.67 -7.71
N LEU A 112 1.67 -8.38 -6.65
CA LEU A 112 2.34 -9.68 -6.71
C LEU A 112 3.66 -9.60 -7.50
N VAL A 113 4.47 -8.61 -7.15
CA VAL A 113 5.78 -8.39 -7.75
C VAL A 113 6.86 -8.97 -6.83
N PHE A 114 7.67 -9.88 -7.38
CA PHE A 114 8.73 -10.61 -6.69
C PHE A 114 10.08 -10.54 -7.41
N SER A 115 10.19 -9.72 -8.47
CA SER A 115 11.46 -9.53 -9.20
C SER A 115 11.55 -8.14 -9.82
N THR A 116 12.77 -7.67 -10.06
CA THR A 116 13.05 -6.44 -10.81
C THR A 116 12.54 -6.49 -12.24
N GLY A 117 12.55 -7.67 -12.88
CA GLY A 117 12.01 -7.86 -14.22
C GLY A 117 10.50 -7.63 -14.28
N GLN A 118 9.73 -8.12 -13.31
CA GLN A 118 8.31 -7.84 -13.19
C GLN A 118 8.05 -6.34 -12.99
N ALA A 119 8.83 -5.70 -12.11
CA ALA A 119 8.73 -4.26 -11.86
C ALA A 119 9.04 -3.44 -13.12
N LEU A 120 10.06 -3.84 -13.91
CA LEU A 120 10.37 -3.19 -15.18
C LEU A 120 9.18 -3.24 -16.15
N LEU A 121 8.53 -4.39 -16.29
CA LEU A 121 7.35 -4.53 -17.16
C LEU A 121 6.18 -3.66 -16.69
N ALA A 122 5.94 -3.59 -15.37
CA ALA A 122 4.90 -2.73 -14.79
C ALA A 122 5.15 -1.24 -15.11
N ALA A 123 6.39 -0.76 -14.94
CA ALA A 123 6.75 0.62 -15.26
C ALA A 123 6.61 0.93 -16.76
N LYS A 124 7.07 0.02 -17.64
CA LYS A 124 6.92 0.17 -19.10
C LYS A 124 5.46 0.16 -19.55
N ALA A 125 4.59 -0.53 -18.85
CA ALA A 125 3.15 -0.51 -19.09
C ALA A 125 2.48 0.78 -18.60
N GLY A 126 3.14 1.56 -17.72
CA GLY A 126 2.65 2.84 -17.20
C GLY A 126 1.86 2.68 -15.90
N ALA A 127 2.20 1.71 -15.06
CA ALA A 127 1.63 1.59 -13.72
C ALA A 127 1.93 2.85 -12.88
N THR A 128 0.96 3.28 -12.06
CA THR A 128 1.15 4.37 -11.10
C THR A 128 1.99 3.88 -9.92
N TYR A 129 1.69 2.68 -9.43
CA TYR A 129 2.40 2.00 -8.36
C TYR A 129 2.84 0.61 -8.80
N VAL A 130 3.95 0.15 -8.23
CA VAL A 130 4.38 -1.25 -8.24
C VAL A 130 4.50 -1.72 -6.81
N SER A 131 3.96 -2.90 -6.50
CA SER A 131 3.96 -3.45 -5.14
C SER A 131 4.88 -4.68 -5.03
N PRO A 132 6.20 -4.51 -4.77
CA PRO A 132 7.07 -5.61 -4.37
C PRO A 132 6.70 -6.10 -2.96
N PHE A 133 6.71 -7.43 -2.77
CA PHE A 133 6.26 -8.08 -1.55
C PHE A 133 7.43 -8.45 -0.64
N VAL A 134 7.76 -7.60 0.33
CA VAL A 134 8.89 -7.79 1.26
C VAL A 134 8.70 -9.06 2.10
N GLY A 135 7.71 -9.10 2.96
CA GLY A 135 7.57 -10.18 3.93
C GLY A 135 7.30 -11.56 3.33
N ARG A 136 6.76 -11.66 2.09
CA ARG A 136 6.62 -12.96 1.42
C ARG A 136 7.94 -13.50 0.88
N LEU A 137 8.87 -12.63 0.48
CA LEU A 137 10.22 -13.04 0.12
C LEU A 137 10.98 -13.50 1.36
N ASP A 138 10.86 -12.79 2.46
CA ASP A 138 11.47 -13.19 3.73
C ASP A 138 10.98 -14.56 4.20
N ASP A 139 9.70 -14.93 3.95
CA ASP A 139 9.15 -16.26 4.27
C ASP A 139 9.89 -17.42 3.58
N ILE A 140 10.53 -17.14 2.45
CA ILE A 140 11.31 -18.13 1.68
C ILE A 140 12.82 -17.85 1.74
N CYS A 141 13.26 -17.05 2.72
CA CYS A 141 14.66 -16.69 2.94
C CYS A 141 15.29 -15.91 1.77
N GLU A 142 14.51 -15.14 1.03
CA GLU A 142 14.97 -14.17 0.04
C GLU A 142 14.94 -12.75 0.62
N ASP A 143 15.77 -11.85 0.08
CA ASP A 143 15.88 -10.46 0.56
C ASP A 143 14.79 -9.57 -0.05
N GLY A 144 13.68 -9.42 0.65
CA GLY A 144 12.55 -8.59 0.21
C GLY A 144 12.87 -7.09 0.17
N VAL A 145 13.64 -6.59 1.12
CA VAL A 145 14.08 -5.17 1.15
C VAL A 145 15.10 -4.89 0.07
N GLY A 146 16.01 -5.82 -0.20
CA GLY A 146 16.94 -5.75 -1.32
C GLY A 146 16.23 -5.63 -2.67
N LEU A 147 15.14 -6.36 -2.88
CA LEU A 147 14.29 -6.21 -4.08
C LEU A 147 13.72 -4.78 -4.18
N VAL A 148 13.22 -4.20 -3.09
CA VAL A 148 12.73 -2.81 -3.08
C VAL A 148 13.82 -1.84 -3.48
N ALA A 149 15.03 -1.96 -2.89
CA ALA A 149 16.19 -1.11 -3.20
C ALA A 149 16.59 -1.20 -4.68
N ASP A 150 16.60 -2.41 -5.25
CA ASP A 150 16.93 -2.64 -6.65
C ASP A 150 15.92 -2.00 -7.60
N ILE A 151 14.62 -2.13 -7.30
CA ILE A 151 13.56 -1.50 -8.10
C ILE A 151 13.66 0.03 -8.02
N VAL A 152 13.84 0.60 -6.83
CA VAL A 152 14.02 2.05 -6.62
C VAL A 152 15.21 2.57 -7.44
N ARG A 153 16.36 1.88 -7.34
CA ARG A 153 17.57 2.23 -8.10
C ARG A 153 17.33 2.21 -9.60
N MET A 154 16.68 1.15 -10.11
CA MET A 154 16.32 1.00 -11.52
C MET A 154 15.38 2.13 -11.98
N TYR A 155 14.32 2.42 -11.22
CA TYR A 155 13.35 3.44 -11.61
C TYR A 155 13.96 4.84 -11.63
N ARG A 156 14.81 5.17 -10.65
CA ARG A 156 15.55 6.43 -10.64
C ARG A 156 16.52 6.54 -11.82
N PHE A 157 17.24 5.45 -12.13
CA PHE A 157 18.23 5.45 -13.23
C PHE A 157 17.57 5.70 -14.59
N TYR A 158 16.40 5.11 -14.83
CA TYR A 158 15.66 5.25 -16.09
C TYR A 158 14.57 6.33 -16.04
N ASN A 159 14.45 7.11 -14.95
CA ASN A 159 13.45 8.15 -14.75
C ASN A 159 12.01 7.65 -14.96
N TYR A 160 11.68 6.46 -14.48
CA TYR A 160 10.30 5.95 -14.49
C TYR A 160 9.46 6.71 -13.46
N PRO A 161 8.25 7.19 -13.82
CA PRO A 161 7.35 7.89 -12.91
C PRO A 161 6.60 6.95 -11.94
N THR A 162 6.68 5.63 -12.16
CA THR A 162 6.03 4.61 -11.33
C THR A 162 6.61 4.64 -9.92
N GLN A 163 5.75 4.76 -8.91
CA GLN A 163 6.14 4.78 -7.50
C GLN A 163 6.30 3.36 -6.96
N VAL A 164 7.32 3.16 -6.15
CA VAL A 164 7.59 1.87 -5.48
C VAL A 164 6.82 1.84 -4.16
N LEU A 165 5.81 0.98 -4.10
CA LEU A 165 4.95 0.76 -2.93
C LEU A 165 5.35 -0.56 -2.28
N ALA A 166 6.22 -0.50 -1.26
CA ALA A 166 6.63 -1.68 -0.51
C ALA A 166 5.42 -2.32 0.20
N ALA A 167 5.13 -3.57 -0.13
CA ALA A 167 3.96 -4.31 0.34
C ALA A 167 4.36 -5.54 1.18
N SER A 168 3.37 -6.17 1.83
CA SER A 168 3.62 -7.29 2.74
C SER A 168 4.57 -6.91 3.89
N ILE A 169 4.49 -5.67 4.35
CA ILE A 169 5.22 -5.18 5.52
C ILE A 169 4.64 -5.83 6.79
N ARG A 170 5.51 -6.25 7.71
CA ARG A 170 5.10 -6.97 8.93
C ARG A 170 5.55 -6.33 10.24
N SER A 171 6.46 -5.37 10.17
CA SER A 171 7.04 -4.76 11.37
C SER A 171 7.50 -3.34 11.12
N SER A 172 7.69 -2.58 12.20
CA SER A 172 8.31 -1.24 12.14
C SER A 172 9.74 -1.30 11.58
N LYS A 173 10.45 -2.42 11.78
CA LYS A 173 11.78 -2.64 11.19
C LYS A 173 11.71 -2.65 9.66
N HIS A 174 10.79 -3.43 9.07
CA HIS A 174 10.59 -3.43 7.61
C HIS A 174 10.27 -2.01 7.08
N ILE A 175 9.48 -1.22 7.82
CA ILE A 175 9.18 0.16 7.43
C ILE A 175 10.49 0.96 7.32
N MET A 176 11.34 0.91 8.35
CA MET A 176 12.59 1.68 8.37
C MET A 176 13.58 1.21 7.31
N GLU A 177 13.68 -0.09 7.08
CA GLU A 177 14.52 -0.64 6.01
C GLU A 177 14.02 -0.21 4.62
N CYS A 178 12.70 -0.15 4.39
CA CYS A 178 12.12 0.38 3.16
C CYS A 178 12.34 1.90 3.00
N VAL A 179 12.36 2.67 4.12
CA VAL A 179 12.76 4.09 4.10
C VAL A 179 14.20 4.24 3.59
N GLU A 180 15.13 3.44 4.14
CA GLU A 180 16.54 3.45 3.75
C GLU A 180 16.73 3.00 2.30
N ALA A 181 15.96 2.01 1.84
CA ALA A 181 15.91 1.58 0.45
C ALA A 181 15.34 2.65 -0.50
N GLY A 182 14.66 3.68 0.04
CA GLY A 182 14.12 4.80 -0.71
C GLY A 182 12.78 4.51 -1.38
N ALA A 183 11.96 3.61 -0.83
CA ALA A 183 10.60 3.36 -1.29
C ALA A 183 9.75 4.64 -1.26
N ASP A 184 8.88 4.83 -2.24
CA ASP A 184 7.99 6.00 -2.30
C ASP A 184 6.81 5.86 -1.33
N VAL A 185 6.34 4.64 -1.14
CA VAL A 185 5.20 4.27 -0.28
C VAL A 185 5.52 2.98 0.47
N ALA A 186 5.06 2.84 1.70
CA ALA A 186 4.97 1.56 2.40
C ALA A 186 3.53 1.31 2.82
N THR A 187 2.97 0.15 2.46
CA THR A 187 1.67 -0.26 2.97
C THR A 187 1.84 -1.26 4.11
N CYS A 188 1.32 -0.90 5.28
CA CYS A 188 1.67 -1.51 6.54
C CYS A 188 0.42 -1.91 7.35
N PRO A 189 0.48 -2.94 8.19
CA PRO A 189 -0.54 -3.13 9.22
C PRO A 189 -0.47 -1.98 10.24
N LEU A 190 -1.61 -1.62 10.82
CA LEU A 190 -1.72 -0.55 11.83
C LEU A 190 -0.70 -0.72 12.97
N SER A 191 -0.48 -1.96 13.42
CA SER A 191 0.48 -2.27 14.50
C SER A 191 1.92 -1.89 14.16
N ALA A 192 2.33 -2.02 12.89
CA ALA A 192 3.67 -1.64 12.47
C ALA A 192 3.84 -0.11 12.43
N ILE A 193 2.79 0.63 12.01
CA ILE A 193 2.79 2.10 12.03
C ILE A 193 2.85 2.59 13.49
N LYS A 194 1.99 2.09 14.36
CA LYS A 194 1.98 2.44 15.80
C LYS A 194 3.30 2.08 16.48
N GLY A 195 3.93 0.99 16.08
CA GLY A 195 5.21 0.55 16.60
C GLY A 195 6.36 1.55 16.38
N LEU A 196 6.27 2.43 15.38
CA LEU A 196 7.27 3.50 15.15
C LEU A 196 7.29 4.54 16.27
N MET A 197 6.22 4.69 17.03
CA MET A 197 6.14 5.64 18.15
C MET A 197 6.69 5.07 19.46
N ASN A 198 6.87 3.75 19.56
CA ASN A 198 7.27 3.09 20.79
C ASN A 198 8.76 3.27 21.05
N HIS A 199 9.11 4.08 22.06
CA HIS A 199 10.49 4.27 22.47
C HIS A 199 10.59 4.44 24.00
N PRO A 200 11.38 3.61 24.72
CA PRO A 200 11.46 3.66 26.19
C PRO A 200 11.96 5.00 26.73
N LEU A 201 12.81 5.72 25.99
CA LEU A 201 13.25 7.05 26.40
C LEU A 201 12.17 8.13 26.28
N THR A 202 11.21 7.97 25.37
CA THR A 202 10.04 8.86 25.26
C THR A 202 9.16 8.70 26.51
N ASP A 203 8.88 7.45 26.91
CA ASP A 203 8.09 7.16 28.10
C ASP A 203 8.75 7.68 29.38
N ALA A 204 10.05 7.42 29.54
CA ALA A 204 10.83 7.90 30.68
C ALA A 204 10.93 9.42 30.71
N GLY A 205 11.13 10.06 29.54
CA GLY A 205 11.18 11.51 29.42
C GLY A 205 9.87 12.17 29.75
N LEU A 206 8.74 11.67 29.24
CA LEU A 206 7.41 12.16 29.54
C LEU A 206 7.10 12.06 31.04
N LYS A 207 7.39 10.91 31.65
CA LYS A 207 7.20 10.72 33.11
C LYS A 207 7.99 11.77 33.90
N LYS A 208 9.28 11.97 33.57
CA LYS A 208 10.12 12.95 34.24
C LYS A 208 9.57 14.39 34.08
N PHE A 209 9.15 14.76 32.87
CA PHE A 209 8.59 16.09 32.62
C PHE A 209 7.32 16.35 33.44
N LEU A 210 6.44 15.36 33.57
CA LEU A 210 5.24 15.47 34.40
C LEU A 210 5.57 15.58 35.90
N GLU A 211 6.55 14.84 36.41
CA GLU A 211 7.03 14.92 37.78
C GLU A 211 7.64 16.29 38.09
N ASP A 212 8.47 16.82 37.20
CA ASP A 212 9.10 18.14 37.39
C ASP A 212 8.09 19.28 37.26
N TYR A 213 7.10 19.18 36.36
CA TYR A 213 5.99 20.14 36.26
C TYR A 213 5.18 20.22 37.57
N LYS A 214 4.86 19.09 38.19
CA LYS A 214 4.14 19.06 39.49
C LYS A 214 4.90 19.75 40.59
N LYS A 215 6.22 19.50 40.71
CA LYS A 215 7.06 20.13 41.76
C LYS A 215 7.09 21.66 41.71
N VAL A 216 6.85 22.25 40.54
CA VAL A 216 6.93 23.70 40.32
C VAL A 216 5.54 24.36 40.46
N ASN A 217 4.44 23.59 40.28
CA ASN A 217 3.08 24.12 40.21
C ASN A 217 2.15 23.63 41.34
N GLU A 218 2.61 22.72 42.18
CA GLU A 218 2.01 22.26 43.44
C GLU A 218 2.87 22.73 44.64
#